data_103c57d1f2f37c6bf94be3c4aced621b
#
_entry.id   103c57d1f2f37c6bf94be3c4aced621b
#
_cell.length_a   1.000
_cell.length_b   1.000
_cell.length_c   1.000
_cell.angle_alpha   90.00
_cell.angle_beta   90.00
_cell.angle_gamma   90.00
#
_symmetry.space_group_name_H-M   'P 1'
#
loop_
_entity.id
_entity.type
_entity.pdbx_description
1 polymer ?
#
loop_
_entity_poly.entity_id
_entity_poly.type
_entity_poly.pdbx_seq_one_letter_code
_entity_poly.pdbx_strand_id
1 'polypeptide(L)'
;MTGFGHKESKRMYTLVLIRHGESTWNLENRFTGWTDVALTPTGIAQAQNAGRLLKDAGYDFDVAYTSVLKRATHTLWHCLDAMDRTWLPVVHSWRLNERHYGALQGLNKAETARQYGDDQVLQWRRSYDTPPPALVPQDPRSERADLRYARLKPEQIPLTECLKDTVDRVLPFWNEAMVPAIQSGRRCVVAAHGNSIRALVKYLDNISDADIVGLNIPNGMPLVYELDANLKPIKHFYLG
;
A
#
# COMPACT_ATOMS: atom_id res chain seq x y z
N MET A 1 3.81 -54.00 9.28
CA MET A 1 2.95 -52.86 9.04
C MET A 1 3.70 -51.59 9.37
N THR A 2 4.35 -51.01 8.40
CA THR A 2 5.13 -49.78 8.55
C THR A 2 4.25 -48.60 8.13
N GLY A 3 3.77 -47.84 9.12
CA GLY A 3 3.00 -46.63 8.90
C GLY A 3 3.89 -45.54 8.28
N PHE A 4 3.66 -45.25 7.00
CA PHE A 4 4.18 -44.04 6.38
C PHE A 4 3.42 -42.85 6.95
N GLY A 5 3.99 -42.20 7.95
CA GLY A 5 3.52 -40.88 8.36
C GLY A 5 3.75 -39.90 7.24
N HIS A 6 2.67 -39.48 6.57
CA HIS A 6 2.68 -38.33 5.68
C HIS A 6 3.05 -37.11 6.55
N LYS A 7 4.31 -36.66 6.47
CA LYS A 7 4.61 -35.27 6.83
C LYS A 7 3.80 -34.38 5.90
N GLU A 8 2.68 -33.86 6.36
CA GLU A 8 2.05 -32.72 5.70
C GLU A 8 3.12 -31.63 5.57
N SER A 9 3.60 -31.46 4.35
CA SER A 9 4.43 -30.31 4.00
C SER A 9 3.62 -29.06 4.38
N LYS A 10 4.01 -28.36 5.44
CA LYS A 10 3.37 -27.11 5.85
C LYS A 10 3.42 -26.16 4.64
N ARG A 11 2.28 -25.99 3.98
CA ARG A 11 2.17 -25.10 2.83
C ARG A 11 2.51 -23.69 3.29
N MET A 12 3.55 -23.11 2.73
CA MET A 12 3.97 -21.75 2.99
C MET A 12 3.67 -20.89 1.77
N TYR A 13 3.24 -19.66 2.01
CA TYR A 13 2.95 -18.69 0.97
C TYR A 13 3.86 -17.48 1.11
N THR A 14 4.15 -16.85 0.00
CA THR A 14 4.94 -15.60 -0.04
C THR A 14 4.06 -14.45 -0.53
N LEU A 15 4.09 -13.35 0.20
CA LEU A 15 3.51 -12.07 -0.17
C LEU A 15 4.59 -10.99 -0.08
N VAL A 16 4.72 -10.17 -1.11
CA VAL A 16 5.65 -9.03 -1.10
C VAL A 16 4.87 -7.73 -1.20
N LEU A 17 5.14 -6.80 -0.29
CA LEU A 17 4.55 -5.46 -0.25
C LEU A 17 5.63 -4.43 -0.55
N ILE A 18 5.37 -3.49 -1.46
CA ILE A 18 6.30 -2.42 -1.84
C ILE A 18 5.57 -1.09 -1.78
N ARG A 19 6.01 -0.19 -0.90
CA ARG A 19 5.55 1.20 -0.95
C ARG A 19 6.16 1.86 -2.18
N HIS A 20 5.36 2.66 -2.89
CA HIS A 20 5.84 3.42 -4.05
C HIS A 20 7.14 4.18 -3.74
N GLY A 21 7.99 4.36 -4.75
CA GLY A 21 9.20 5.18 -4.67
C GLY A 21 8.88 6.64 -4.34
N GLU A 22 9.89 7.43 -4.06
CA GLU A 22 9.73 8.86 -3.76
C GLU A 22 8.91 9.55 -4.86
N SER A 23 7.88 10.29 -4.48
CA SER A 23 7.07 11.11 -5.38
C SER A 23 7.44 12.59 -5.27
N THR A 24 7.04 13.39 -6.27
CA THR A 24 7.28 14.84 -6.27
C THR A 24 6.80 15.50 -4.98
N TRP A 25 5.63 15.11 -4.46
CA TRP A 25 5.11 15.67 -3.21
C TRP A 25 5.70 15.06 -1.94
N ASN A 26 6.36 13.90 -2.02
CA ASN A 26 7.24 13.46 -0.93
C ASN A 26 8.45 14.39 -0.83
N LEU A 27 9.10 14.70 -1.96
CA LEU A 27 10.24 15.61 -2.02
C LEU A 27 9.87 17.04 -1.57
N GLU A 28 8.69 17.54 -1.97
CA GLU A 28 8.17 18.85 -1.57
C GLU A 28 7.59 18.88 -0.14
N ASN A 29 7.61 17.77 0.58
CA ASN A 29 7.02 17.62 1.91
C ASN A 29 5.54 18.01 1.99
N ARG A 30 4.73 17.59 0.99
CA ARG A 30 3.29 17.86 0.93
C ARG A 30 2.45 16.65 1.31
N PHE A 31 1.22 16.89 1.78
CA PHE A 31 0.19 15.88 1.92
C PHE A 31 -0.31 15.47 0.53
N THR A 32 -0.18 14.18 0.17
CA THR A 32 -0.50 13.72 -1.18
C THR A 32 -1.92 13.15 -1.30
N GLY A 33 -2.25 12.18 -0.47
CA GLY A 33 -3.56 11.51 -0.52
C GLY A 33 -3.86 10.89 -1.90
N TRP A 34 -5.04 11.20 -2.43
CA TRP A 34 -5.50 10.70 -3.73
C TRP A 34 -5.05 11.56 -4.91
N THR A 35 -4.43 12.71 -4.66
CA THR A 35 -3.82 13.51 -5.74
C THR A 35 -2.77 12.66 -6.49
N ASP A 36 -2.89 12.66 -7.83
CA ASP A 36 -2.10 11.77 -8.68
C ASP A 36 -0.79 12.42 -9.14
N VAL A 37 0.23 12.32 -8.32
CA VAL A 37 1.57 12.87 -8.57
C VAL A 37 2.54 11.80 -9.09
N ALA A 38 3.55 12.23 -9.85
CA ALA A 38 4.56 11.36 -10.43
C ALA A 38 5.65 10.96 -9.42
N LEU A 39 6.42 9.93 -9.77
CA LEU A 39 7.68 9.61 -9.11
C LEU A 39 8.74 10.67 -9.47
N THR A 40 9.69 10.87 -8.56
CA THR A 40 10.95 11.56 -8.85
C THR A 40 11.94 10.61 -9.53
N PRO A 41 13.04 11.10 -10.11
CA PRO A 41 14.13 10.23 -10.58
C PRO A 41 14.64 9.28 -9.48
N THR A 42 14.74 9.77 -8.23
CA THR A 42 15.07 8.94 -7.05
C THR A 42 14.03 7.84 -6.85
N GLY A 43 12.73 8.17 -6.95
CA GLY A 43 11.66 7.19 -6.80
C GLY A 43 11.67 6.11 -7.89
N ILE A 44 12.02 6.47 -9.12
CA ILE A 44 12.23 5.51 -10.21
C ILE A 44 13.41 4.58 -9.89
N ALA A 45 14.54 5.13 -9.45
CA ALA A 45 15.71 4.35 -9.06
C ALA A 45 15.40 3.39 -7.89
N GLN A 46 14.62 3.83 -6.90
CA GLN A 46 14.15 3.00 -5.80
C GLN A 46 13.29 1.82 -6.30
N ALA A 47 12.38 2.08 -7.24
CA ALA A 47 11.53 1.04 -7.82
C ALA A 47 12.33 -0.01 -8.62
N GLN A 48 13.29 0.43 -9.43
CA GLN A 48 14.21 -0.45 -10.14
C GLN A 48 15.08 -1.27 -9.20
N ASN A 49 15.56 -0.64 -8.11
CA ASN A 49 16.34 -1.33 -7.09
C ASN A 49 15.53 -2.41 -6.38
N ALA A 50 14.26 -2.14 -6.05
CA ALA A 50 13.35 -3.15 -5.50
C ALA A 50 13.26 -4.38 -6.40
N GLY A 51 13.12 -4.17 -7.72
CA GLY A 51 13.07 -5.26 -8.69
C GLY A 51 14.39 -6.06 -8.74
N ARG A 52 15.54 -5.38 -8.72
CA ARG A 52 16.85 -6.08 -8.69
C ARG A 52 17.00 -6.92 -7.41
N LEU A 53 16.70 -6.35 -6.24
CA LEU A 53 16.78 -7.06 -4.96
C LEU A 53 15.91 -8.32 -4.96
N LEU A 54 14.68 -8.22 -5.46
CA LEU A 54 13.77 -9.35 -5.58
C LEU A 54 14.29 -10.42 -6.54
N LYS A 55 14.78 -10.01 -7.71
CA LYS A 55 15.36 -10.92 -8.71
C LYS A 55 16.60 -11.65 -8.17
N ASP A 56 17.53 -10.91 -7.57
CA ASP A 56 18.78 -11.44 -7.05
C ASP A 56 18.56 -12.40 -5.88
N ALA A 57 17.52 -12.16 -5.07
CA ALA A 57 17.09 -13.04 -3.98
C ALA A 57 16.24 -14.24 -4.47
N GLY A 58 15.98 -14.37 -5.77
CA GLY A 58 15.24 -15.49 -6.36
C GLY A 58 13.73 -15.42 -6.20
N TYR A 59 13.16 -14.27 -5.85
CA TYR A 59 11.70 -14.09 -5.81
C TYR A 59 11.12 -14.03 -7.20
N ASP A 60 9.97 -14.67 -7.38
CA ASP A 60 9.19 -14.63 -8.60
C ASP A 60 7.70 -14.55 -8.27
N PHE A 61 6.88 -14.06 -9.20
CA PHE A 61 5.47 -13.75 -8.98
C PHE A 61 4.59 -14.29 -10.09
N ASP A 62 3.32 -14.52 -9.76
CA ASP A 62 2.30 -15.02 -10.69
C ASP A 62 1.21 -13.96 -10.92
N VAL A 63 1.09 -12.99 -10.03
CA VAL A 63 0.14 -11.87 -10.12
C VAL A 63 0.66 -10.66 -9.33
N ALA A 64 0.40 -9.48 -9.85
CA ALA A 64 0.71 -8.22 -9.21
C ALA A 64 -0.57 -7.41 -8.91
N TYR A 65 -0.58 -6.70 -7.79
CA TYR A 65 -1.67 -5.81 -7.38
C TYR A 65 -1.12 -4.39 -7.18
N THR A 66 -1.91 -3.40 -7.58
CA THR A 66 -1.53 -2.00 -7.36
C THR A 66 -2.76 -1.10 -7.23
N SER A 67 -2.55 0.14 -6.82
CA SER A 67 -3.60 1.15 -6.80
C SER A 67 -3.88 1.70 -8.20
N VAL A 68 -4.75 2.72 -8.29
CA VAL A 68 -5.00 3.46 -9.55
C VAL A 68 -4.20 4.75 -9.65
N LEU A 69 -3.28 5.01 -8.70
CA LEU A 69 -2.44 6.21 -8.66
C LEU A 69 -1.08 5.94 -9.31
N LYS A 70 -0.66 6.83 -10.22
CA LYS A 70 0.53 6.62 -11.08
C LYS A 70 1.82 6.32 -10.31
N ARG A 71 2.05 6.94 -9.15
CA ARG A 71 3.26 6.66 -8.38
C ARG A 71 3.38 5.20 -7.93
N ALA A 72 2.26 4.52 -7.64
CA ALA A 72 2.26 3.11 -7.30
C ALA A 72 2.34 2.22 -8.55
N THR A 73 1.57 2.55 -9.61
CA THR A 73 1.59 1.80 -10.85
C THR A 73 2.96 1.87 -11.53
N HIS A 74 3.59 3.05 -11.56
CA HIS A 74 4.94 3.21 -12.12
C HIS A 74 6.01 2.52 -11.27
N THR A 75 5.86 2.54 -9.93
CA THR A 75 6.75 1.74 -9.06
C THR A 75 6.66 0.26 -9.42
N LEU A 76 5.44 -0.27 -9.59
CA LEU A 76 5.27 -1.66 -10.00
C LEU A 76 5.90 -1.93 -11.36
N TRP A 77 5.67 -1.07 -12.36
CA TRP A 77 6.23 -1.26 -13.71
C TRP A 77 7.76 -1.28 -13.71
N HIS A 78 8.40 -0.31 -13.06
CA HIS A 78 9.86 -0.26 -12.97
C HIS A 78 10.43 -1.44 -12.17
N CYS A 79 9.72 -1.93 -11.16
CA CYS A 79 10.11 -3.12 -10.42
C CYS A 79 10.02 -4.37 -11.31
N LEU A 80 8.89 -4.58 -11.99
CA LEU A 80 8.67 -5.72 -12.87
C LEU A 80 9.60 -5.70 -14.09
N ASP A 81 9.90 -4.52 -14.63
CA ASP A 81 10.86 -4.36 -15.74
C ASP A 81 12.26 -4.80 -15.29
N ALA A 82 12.73 -4.36 -14.13
CA ALA A 82 14.02 -4.81 -13.57
C ALA A 82 14.06 -6.32 -13.28
N MET A 83 12.92 -6.95 -13.09
CA MET A 83 12.78 -8.39 -12.88
C MET A 83 12.63 -9.18 -14.18
N ASP A 84 12.46 -8.55 -15.36
CA ASP A 84 12.02 -9.16 -16.62
C ASP A 84 10.64 -9.86 -16.47
N ARG A 85 9.68 -9.20 -15.81
CA ARG A 85 8.35 -9.74 -15.49
C ARG A 85 7.20 -8.81 -15.88
N THR A 86 7.39 -7.93 -16.84
CA THR A 86 6.38 -6.96 -17.33
C THR A 86 5.11 -7.62 -17.89
N TRP A 87 5.18 -8.89 -18.24
CA TRP A 87 4.07 -9.69 -18.76
C TRP A 87 3.10 -10.21 -17.69
N LEU A 88 3.42 -10.04 -16.42
CA LEU A 88 2.56 -10.51 -15.32
C LEU A 88 1.18 -9.86 -15.36
N PRO A 89 0.09 -10.62 -15.05
CA PRO A 89 -1.21 -10.03 -14.83
C PRO A 89 -1.18 -9.00 -13.70
N VAL A 90 -1.67 -7.80 -13.96
CA VAL A 90 -1.75 -6.71 -12.99
C VAL A 90 -3.21 -6.36 -12.70
N VAL A 91 -3.57 -6.40 -11.43
CA VAL A 91 -4.90 -6.02 -10.94
C VAL A 91 -4.81 -4.64 -10.27
N HIS A 92 -5.52 -3.67 -10.84
CA HIS A 92 -5.63 -2.32 -10.27
C HIS A 92 -6.86 -2.23 -9.38
N SER A 93 -6.71 -1.62 -8.20
CA SER A 93 -7.84 -1.37 -7.31
C SER A 93 -7.69 -0.02 -6.59
N TRP A 94 -8.74 0.81 -6.66
CA TRP A 94 -8.81 2.04 -5.87
C TRP A 94 -8.73 1.76 -4.34
N ARG A 95 -9.13 0.57 -3.91
CA ARG A 95 -9.05 0.15 -2.50
C ARG A 95 -7.60 0.08 -1.99
N LEU A 96 -6.61 0.02 -2.90
CA LEU A 96 -5.19 0.11 -2.56
C LEU A 96 -4.64 1.53 -2.63
N ASN A 97 -5.46 2.55 -2.95
CA ASN A 97 -5.02 3.94 -2.93
C ASN A 97 -4.46 4.35 -1.57
N GLU A 98 -3.67 5.43 -1.57
CA GLU A 98 -3.25 6.10 -0.34
C GLU A 98 -4.46 6.57 0.47
N ARG A 99 -4.31 6.75 1.77
CA ARG A 99 -5.30 7.39 2.62
C ARG A 99 -5.61 8.79 2.12
N HIS A 100 -6.89 9.14 2.07
CA HIS A 100 -7.33 10.46 1.63
C HIS A 100 -7.08 11.49 2.73
N TYR A 101 -6.28 12.51 2.43
CA TYR A 101 -5.91 13.52 3.43
C TYR A 101 -6.89 14.71 3.50
N GLY A 102 -8.05 14.62 2.86
CA GLY A 102 -9.09 15.65 2.92
C GLY A 102 -8.59 17.03 2.50
N ALA A 103 -8.97 18.05 3.24
CA ALA A 103 -8.58 19.43 2.98
C ALA A 103 -7.07 19.69 3.09
N LEU A 104 -6.30 18.77 3.68
CA LEU A 104 -4.84 18.89 3.75
C LEU A 104 -4.13 18.54 2.44
N GLN A 105 -4.79 17.86 1.48
CA GLN A 105 -4.17 17.51 0.19
C GLN A 105 -3.58 18.76 -0.49
N GLY A 106 -2.30 18.67 -0.86
CA GLY A 106 -1.52 19.74 -1.48
C GLY A 106 -0.83 20.69 -0.52
N LEU A 107 -1.19 20.72 0.77
CA LEU A 107 -0.55 21.59 1.74
C LEU A 107 0.85 21.06 2.13
N ASN A 108 1.79 21.97 2.39
CA ASN A 108 3.09 21.62 2.94
C ASN A 108 2.95 21.22 4.42
N LYS A 109 3.56 20.09 4.80
CA LYS A 109 3.40 19.53 6.15
C LYS A 109 3.99 20.42 7.24
N ALA A 110 5.14 21.06 6.98
CA ALA A 110 5.78 21.94 7.96
C ALA A 110 5.00 23.26 8.15
N GLU A 111 4.43 23.79 7.06
CA GLU A 111 3.58 24.98 7.14
C GLU A 111 2.27 24.68 7.87
N THR A 112 1.67 23.52 7.59
CA THR A 112 0.47 23.06 8.30
C THR A 112 0.75 22.87 9.79
N ALA A 113 1.93 22.33 10.16
CA ALA A 113 2.31 22.17 11.56
C ALA A 113 2.51 23.53 12.27
N ARG A 114 3.06 24.53 11.56
CA ARG A 114 3.14 25.90 12.11
C ARG A 114 1.77 26.52 12.34
N GLN A 115 0.78 26.19 11.53
CA GLN A 115 -0.58 26.74 11.62
C GLN A 115 -1.44 26.04 12.68
N TYR A 116 -1.36 24.72 12.77
CA TYR A 116 -2.25 23.90 13.61
C TYR A 116 -1.57 23.26 14.83
N GLY A 117 -0.25 23.38 14.93
CA GLY A 117 0.58 22.72 15.95
C GLY A 117 1.04 21.32 15.52
N ASP A 118 2.23 20.94 15.99
CA ASP A 118 2.85 19.64 15.63
C ASP A 118 2.01 18.45 16.10
N ASP A 119 1.46 18.52 17.32
CA ASP A 119 0.64 17.44 17.90
C ASP A 119 -0.61 17.17 17.07
N GLN A 120 -1.33 18.24 16.66
CA GLN A 120 -2.52 18.10 15.85
C GLN A 120 -2.21 17.49 14.47
N VAL A 121 -1.12 17.95 13.83
CA VAL A 121 -0.69 17.42 12.54
C VAL A 121 -0.21 15.98 12.68
N LEU A 122 0.47 15.65 13.78
CA LEU A 122 0.86 14.27 14.09
C LEU A 122 -0.35 13.36 14.25
N GLN A 123 -1.40 13.79 14.96
CA GLN A 123 -2.66 13.06 15.07
C GLN A 123 -3.27 12.80 13.68
N TRP A 124 -3.44 13.82 12.84
CA TRP A 124 -3.98 13.66 11.48
C TRP A 124 -3.14 12.73 10.61
N ARG A 125 -1.84 12.66 10.84
CA ARG A 125 -0.91 11.84 10.05
C ARG A 125 -0.82 10.40 10.52
N ARG A 126 -0.97 10.13 11.80
CA ARG A 126 -0.55 8.87 12.40
C ARG A 126 -1.62 8.14 13.20
N SER A 127 -2.60 8.83 13.79
CA SER A 127 -3.64 8.18 14.59
C SER A 127 -4.43 7.17 13.76
N TYR A 128 -5.01 6.21 14.46
CA TYR A 128 -5.81 5.17 13.83
C TYR A 128 -7.17 5.70 13.38
N ASP A 129 -7.83 6.52 14.20
CA ASP A 129 -9.24 6.87 14.08
C ASP A 129 -9.54 8.38 13.92
N THR A 130 -8.51 9.25 13.93
CA THR A 130 -8.69 10.70 13.77
C THR A 130 -8.41 11.14 12.35
N PRO A 131 -9.44 11.45 11.53
CA PRO A 131 -9.26 11.91 10.16
C PRO A 131 -8.80 13.37 10.10
N PRO A 132 -8.08 13.78 9.04
CA PRO A 132 -7.91 15.19 8.71
C PRO A 132 -9.25 15.89 8.42
N PRO A 133 -9.29 17.24 8.39
CA PRO A 133 -10.47 17.97 7.96
C PRO A 133 -10.94 17.52 6.59
N ALA A 134 -12.25 17.28 6.43
CA ALA A 134 -12.82 16.81 5.18
C ALA A 134 -12.83 17.90 4.10
N LEU A 135 -12.70 17.48 2.83
CA LEU A 135 -13.10 18.33 1.70
C LEU A 135 -14.62 18.57 1.71
N VAL A 136 -15.06 19.71 1.22
CA VAL A 136 -16.47 19.86 0.85
C VAL A 136 -16.75 19.12 -0.46
N PRO A 137 -17.98 18.59 -0.67
CA PRO A 137 -18.27 17.77 -1.86
C PRO A 137 -18.01 18.45 -3.20
N GLN A 138 -18.10 19.79 -3.24
CA GLN A 138 -17.91 20.62 -4.43
C GLN A 138 -16.47 21.14 -4.59
N ASP A 139 -15.56 20.77 -3.68
CA ASP A 139 -14.15 21.16 -3.80
C ASP A 139 -13.56 20.62 -5.11
N PRO A 140 -12.89 21.47 -5.93
CA PRO A 140 -12.31 21.03 -7.20
C PRO A 140 -11.21 19.97 -7.04
N ARG A 141 -10.69 19.76 -5.83
CA ARG A 141 -9.74 18.70 -5.51
C ARG A 141 -10.42 17.36 -5.23
N SER A 142 -11.77 17.34 -5.14
CA SER A 142 -12.50 16.07 -4.95
C SER A 142 -12.41 15.21 -6.22
N GLU A 143 -12.15 13.95 -6.03
CA GLU A 143 -12.00 12.97 -7.10
C GLU A 143 -13.33 12.53 -7.74
N ARG A 144 -14.46 13.11 -7.35
CA ARG A 144 -15.81 12.75 -7.84
C ARG A 144 -15.99 12.88 -9.36
N ALA A 145 -15.25 13.80 -10.00
CA ALA A 145 -15.26 13.98 -11.44
C ALA A 145 -14.16 13.19 -12.18
N ASP A 146 -13.32 12.46 -11.48
CA ASP A 146 -12.20 11.73 -12.07
C ASP A 146 -12.68 10.39 -12.65
N LEU A 147 -12.33 10.15 -13.93
CA LEU A 147 -12.72 8.95 -14.69
C LEU A 147 -12.27 7.64 -14.04
N ARG A 148 -11.19 7.66 -13.26
CA ARG A 148 -10.70 6.48 -12.50
C ARG A 148 -11.74 5.95 -11.52
N TYR A 149 -12.63 6.82 -11.04
CA TYR A 149 -13.64 6.52 -10.03
C TYR A 149 -15.07 6.58 -10.58
N ALA A 150 -15.26 6.77 -11.89
CA ALA A 150 -16.57 6.95 -12.52
C ALA A 150 -17.57 5.78 -12.29
N ARG A 151 -17.05 4.60 -11.93
CA ARG A 151 -17.89 3.42 -11.62
C ARG A 151 -18.22 3.29 -10.14
N LEU A 152 -17.67 4.17 -9.29
CA LEU A 152 -17.92 4.15 -7.86
C LEU A 152 -19.17 4.98 -7.53
N LYS A 153 -19.87 4.54 -6.49
CA LYS A 153 -20.91 5.37 -5.90
C LYS A 153 -20.28 6.57 -5.17
N PRO A 154 -20.97 7.72 -5.08
CA PRO A 154 -20.44 8.90 -4.39
C PRO A 154 -19.92 8.64 -2.97
N GLU A 155 -20.55 7.71 -2.24
CA GLU A 155 -20.20 7.33 -0.86
C GLU A 155 -18.87 6.54 -0.77
N GLN A 156 -18.44 5.96 -1.89
CA GLN A 156 -17.17 5.22 -1.98
C GLN A 156 -15.96 6.12 -2.28
N ILE A 157 -16.23 7.39 -2.65
CA ILE A 157 -15.19 8.38 -2.89
C ILE A 157 -15.06 9.22 -1.63
N PRO A 158 -14.00 9.03 -0.81
CA PRO A 158 -13.89 9.70 0.47
C PRO A 158 -13.65 11.20 0.29
N LEU A 159 -14.11 11.98 1.26
CA LEU A 159 -13.75 13.39 1.40
C LEU A 159 -12.64 13.59 2.44
N THR A 160 -12.37 12.57 3.24
CA THR A 160 -11.24 12.41 4.17
C THR A 160 -11.20 10.98 4.65
N GLU A 161 -10.05 10.51 5.14
CA GLU A 161 -9.89 9.20 5.77
C GLU A 161 -8.94 9.26 6.95
N CYS A 162 -9.26 8.56 8.04
CA CYS A 162 -8.29 8.08 9.00
C CYS A 162 -7.72 6.70 8.56
N LEU A 163 -6.83 6.12 9.34
CA LEU A 163 -6.27 4.80 9.01
C LEU A 163 -7.34 3.70 9.10
N LYS A 164 -8.28 3.81 10.04
CA LYS A 164 -9.41 2.86 10.17
C LYS A 164 -10.23 2.79 8.88
N ASP A 165 -10.58 3.94 8.29
CA ASP A 165 -11.32 3.98 7.02
C ASP A 165 -10.51 3.32 5.89
N THR A 166 -9.19 3.51 5.89
CA THR A 166 -8.29 2.83 4.94
C THR A 166 -8.30 1.31 5.14
N VAL A 167 -8.29 0.82 6.39
CA VAL A 167 -8.44 -0.61 6.73
C VAL A 167 -9.77 -1.14 6.21
N ASP A 168 -10.86 -0.42 6.48
CA ASP A 168 -12.22 -0.83 6.13
C ASP A 168 -12.42 -1.01 4.61
N ARG A 169 -11.65 -0.30 3.75
CA ARG A 169 -11.68 -0.50 2.30
C ARG A 169 -10.63 -1.45 1.73
N VAL A 170 -9.48 -1.59 2.42
CA VAL A 170 -8.41 -2.49 1.98
C VAL A 170 -8.75 -3.95 2.28
N LEU A 171 -9.29 -4.25 3.46
CA LEU A 171 -9.57 -5.63 3.88
C LEU A 171 -10.59 -6.38 3.00
N PRO A 172 -11.69 -5.78 2.52
CA PRO A 172 -12.54 -6.44 1.53
C PRO A 172 -11.77 -6.87 0.28
N PHE A 173 -10.87 -6.02 -0.25
CA PHE A 173 -10.06 -6.37 -1.41
C PHE A 173 -9.03 -7.47 -1.11
N TRP A 174 -8.42 -7.43 0.08
CA TRP A 174 -7.57 -8.51 0.58
C TRP A 174 -8.32 -9.85 0.56
N ASN A 175 -9.50 -9.89 1.17
CA ASN A 175 -10.29 -11.12 1.30
C ASN A 175 -10.86 -11.62 -0.03
N GLU A 176 -11.31 -10.72 -0.90
CA GLU A 176 -12.01 -11.06 -2.14
C GLU A 176 -11.06 -11.38 -3.30
N ALA A 177 -9.88 -10.74 -3.35
CA ALA A 177 -8.96 -10.86 -4.49
C ALA A 177 -7.63 -11.53 -4.12
N MET A 178 -6.96 -11.09 -3.04
CA MET A 178 -5.62 -11.54 -2.72
C MET A 178 -5.63 -12.91 -2.01
N VAL A 179 -6.48 -13.11 -1.02
CA VAL A 179 -6.59 -14.38 -0.28
C VAL A 179 -6.83 -15.56 -1.21
N PRO A 180 -7.83 -15.54 -2.12
CA PRO A 180 -8.04 -16.66 -3.04
C PRO A 180 -6.84 -16.91 -3.97
N ALA A 181 -6.17 -15.85 -4.41
CA ALA A 181 -4.96 -15.97 -5.25
C ALA A 181 -3.83 -16.67 -4.48
N ILE A 182 -3.54 -16.21 -3.26
CA ILE A 182 -2.49 -16.79 -2.41
C ILE A 182 -2.82 -18.25 -2.08
N GLN A 183 -4.05 -18.54 -1.66
CA GLN A 183 -4.48 -19.90 -1.31
C GLN A 183 -4.46 -20.87 -2.50
N SER A 184 -4.65 -20.36 -3.74
CA SER A 184 -4.44 -21.15 -4.95
C SER A 184 -2.97 -21.47 -5.24
N GLY A 185 -2.04 -20.92 -4.47
CA GLY A 185 -0.59 -21.11 -4.62
C GLY A 185 0.10 -20.04 -5.45
N ARG A 186 -0.58 -18.95 -5.83
CA ARG A 186 0.04 -17.84 -6.57
C ARG A 186 0.93 -17.01 -5.64
N ARG A 187 2.09 -16.66 -6.15
CA ARG A 187 3.03 -15.73 -5.52
C ARG A 187 2.60 -14.30 -5.87
N CYS A 188 2.35 -13.50 -4.86
CA CYS A 188 1.74 -12.17 -5.02
C CYS A 188 2.71 -11.05 -4.69
N VAL A 189 2.78 -10.02 -5.54
CA VAL A 189 3.43 -8.74 -5.23
C VAL A 189 2.41 -7.61 -5.24
N VAL A 190 2.54 -6.68 -4.29
CA VAL A 190 1.67 -5.51 -4.13
C VAL A 190 2.52 -4.26 -4.13
N ALA A 191 2.32 -3.37 -5.10
CA ALA A 191 2.89 -2.04 -5.05
C ALA A 191 1.78 -1.02 -4.70
N ALA A 192 1.91 -0.39 -3.54
CA ALA A 192 0.86 0.48 -3.00
C ALA A 192 1.44 1.69 -2.23
N HIS A 193 0.76 2.15 -1.19
CA HIS A 193 1.09 3.38 -0.49
C HIS A 193 1.34 3.15 0.99
N GLY A 194 1.91 4.17 1.65
CA GLY A 194 2.25 4.08 3.06
C GLY A 194 1.08 3.62 3.93
N ASN A 195 -0.10 4.22 3.80
CA ASN A 195 -1.22 3.88 4.66
C ASN A 195 -2.00 2.65 4.20
N SER A 196 -2.12 2.35 2.91
CA SER A 196 -2.73 1.09 2.47
C SER A 196 -1.89 -0.13 2.85
N ILE A 197 -0.55 -0.02 2.82
CA ILE A 197 0.33 -1.09 3.33
C ILE A 197 0.25 -1.16 4.86
N ARG A 198 0.24 -0.03 5.58
CA ARG A 198 0.04 -0.02 7.04
C ARG A 198 -1.27 -0.72 7.44
N ALA A 199 -2.33 -0.56 6.66
CA ALA A 199 -3.60 -1.26 6.88
C ALA A 199 -3.44 -2.79 6.77
N LEU A 200 -2.74 -3.28 5.73
CA LEU A 200 -2.45 -4.71 5.59
C LEU A 200 -1.53 -5.24 6.69
N VAL A 201 -0.45 -4.52 7.00
CA VAL A 201 0.50 -4.91 8.06
C VAL A 201 -0.19 -4.93 9.43
N LYS A 202 -1.03 -3.91 9.74
CA LYS A 202 -1.81 -3.91 10.97
C LYS A 202 -2.67 -5.16 11.11
N TYR A 203 -3.33 -5.58 10.04
CA TYR A 203 -4.16 -6.77 10.02
C TYR A 203 -3.33 -8.05 10.13
N LEU A 204 -2.28 -8.19 9.33
CA LEU A 204 -1.44 -9.40 9.29
C LEU A 204 -0.73 -9.64 10.62
N ASP A 205 -0.13 -8.61 11.19
CA ASP A 205 0.67 -8.69 12.41
C ASP A 205 -0.15 -8.46 13.69
N ASN A 206 -1.46 -8.23 13.55
CA ASN A 206 -2.38 -7.93 14.66
C ASN A 206 -1.88 -6.76 15.54
N ILE A 207 -1.38 -5.68 14.91
CA ILE A 207 -0.86 -4.50 15.61
C ILE A 207 -2.02 -3.74 16.26
N SER A 208 -1.86 -3.30 17.50
CA SER A 208 -2.88 -2.52 18.21
C SER A 208 -3.09 -1.13 17.57
N ASP A 209 -4.20 -0.47 17.92
CA ASP A 209 -4.50 0.89 17.45
C ASP A 209 -3.50 1.91 17.99
N ALA A 210 -2.96 1.67 19.18
CA ALA A 210 -1.92 2.50 19.77
C ALA A 210 -0.55 2.30 19.09
N ASP A 211 -0.16 1.06 18.83
CA ASP A 211 1.17 0.73 18.31
C ASP A 211 1.31 1.07 16.81
N ILE A 212 0.21 1.05 16.06
CA ILE A 212 0.24 1.37 14.63
C ILE A 212 0.75 2.79 14.33
N VAL A 213 0.66 3.70 15.30
CA VAL A 213 1.15 5.08 15.18
C VAL A 213 2.65 5.11 14.84
N GLY A 214 3.43 4.21 15.46
CA GLY A 214 4.89 4.11 15.27
C GLY A 214 5.33 3.44 13.97
N LEU A 215 4.43 2.70 13.28
CA LEU A 215 4.82 1.96 12.09
C LEU A 215 5.12 2.90 10.91
N ASN A 216 6.31 2.79 10.36
CA ASN A 216 6.70 3.46 9.11
C ASN A 216 7.04 2.42 8.03
N ILE A 217 6.58 2.67 6.80
CA ILE A 217 6.89 1.85 5.63
C ILE A 217 7.84 2.65 4.75
N PRO A 218 9.10 2.24 4.56
CA PRO A 218 10.07 2.94 3.72
C PRO A 218 9.67 2.88 2.24
N ASN A 219 10.03 3.90 1.47
CA ASN A 219 9.79 3.95 0.03
C ASN A 219 10.66 2.94 -0.72
N GLY A 220 10.09 2.21 -1.66
CA GLY A 220 10.82 1.36 -2.59
C GLY A 220 11.55 0.17 -1.97
N MET A 221 11.31 -0.17 -0.70
CA MET A 221 11.89 -1.37 -0.07
C MET A 221 10.88 -2.51 -0.05
N PRO A 222 11.19 -3.68 -0.64
CA PRO A 222 10.30 -4.83 -0.57
C PRO A 222 10.18 -5.36 0.86
N LEU A 223 8.96 -5.44 1.37
CA LEU A 223 8.61 -6.11 2.63
C LEU A 223 8.08 -7.49 2.30
N VAL A 224 8.84 -8.52 2.66
CA VAL A 224 8.52 -9.92 2.39
C VAL A 224 7.81 -10.52 3.58
N TYR A 225 6.66 -11.14 3.35
CA TYR A 225 5.95 -11.99 4.30
C TYR A 225 6.04 -13.46 3.89
N GLU A 226 6.40 -14.31 4.82
CA GLU A 226 6.16 -15.74 4.75
C GLU A 226 4.94 -16.06 5.61
N LEU A 227 3.90 -16.63 4.98
CA LEU A 227 2.62 -16.91 5.60
C LEU A 227 2.40 -18.43 5.72
N ASP A 228 1.72 -18.86 6.78
CA ASP A 228 1.30 -20.24 6.96
C ASP A 228 0.06 -20.58 6.11
N ALA A 229 -0.44 -21.82 6.25
CA ALA A 229 -1.61 -22.29 5.52
C ALA A 229 -2.90 -21.49 5.84
N ASN A 230 -2.95 -20.80 6.97
CA ASN A 230 -4.06 -19.94 7.40
C ASN A 230 -3.79 -18.45 7.09
N LEU A 231 -2.76 -18.16 6.31
CA LEU A 231 -2.28 -16.81 5.97
C LEU A 231 -1.84 -15.98 7.19
N LYS A 232 -1.44 -16.63 8.27
CA LYS A 232 -0.81 -15.96 9.41
C LYS A 232 0.67 -15.79 9.16
N PRO A 233 1.25 -14.62 9.48
CA PRO A 233 2.69 -14.40 9.34
C PRO A 233 3.49 -15.38 10.19
N ILE A 234 4.43 -16.08 9.54
CA ILE A 234 5.48 -16.87 10.20
C ILE A 234 6.64 -15.92 10.52
N LYS A 235 7.00 -15.10 9.54
CA LYS A 235 7.95 -14.00 9.67
C LYS A 235 7.73 -12.98 8.57
N HIS A 236 8.26 -11.78 8.79
CA HIS A 236 8.42 -10.77 7.74
C HIS A 236 9.75 -10.04 7.90
N PHE A 237 10.25 -9.47 6.81
CA PHE A 237 11.51 -8.73 6.80
C PHE A 237 11.58 -7.82 5.56
N TYR A 238 12.34 -6.76 5.67
CA TYR A 238 12.71 -5.95 4.51
C TYR A 238 13.88 -6.60 3.77
N LEU A 239 13.80 -6.59 2.44
CA LEU A 239 14.83 -7.08 1.56
C LEU A 239 15.73 -5.91 1.13
N GLY A 240 17.01 -5.93 1.57
CA GLY A 240 17.98 -4.88 1.28
C GLY A 240 19.10 -4.81 2.29
#